data_2a8a56bdfa8f805127bbc2cd278ede16
#
_entry.id   2a8a56bdfa8f805127bbc2cd278ede16
#
_cell.length_a   1.000
_cell.length_b   1.000
_cell.length_c   1.000
_cell.angle_alpha   90.00
_cell.angle_beta   90.00
_cell.angle_gamma   90.00
#
_symmetry.space_group_name_H-M   'P 1'
#
loop_
_entity.id
_entity.type
_entity.pdbx_description
1 polymer ?
#
loop_
_entity_poly.entity_id
_entity_poly.type
_entity_poly.pdbx_seq_one_letter_code
_entity_poly.pdbx_strand_id
1 'polypeptide(L)'
;VNKLYKKDTKYSSLYEYVEFVNVGAEGMKKFTEIFDFSDMNNSTWKSIVYRLEEPVKAGKNRSRHEYLNKQQYLIEIENKENEFDGIFNYLQNNGNIRDEVTCSSINVGDQFNLLQYNNKQNYFQTQDETNSWICFEFKNHAVIPSGYIIRSYCDENESHPKTWKFVGSNDLQSWATLDSQTNNDSLRGGGRVHLFPISGNEDKDKPFKYLRIRQTGSNWYEYENGSYYDLLMNSIEIYGRVI
;
A
#
# COMPACT_ATOMS: atom_id res chain seq x y z
N VAL A 1 -19.74 -12.03 23.12
CA VAL A 1 -18.98 -10.81 23.43
C VAL A 1 -19.64 -10.05 24.57
N ASN A 2 -20.92 -9.64 24.50
CA ASN A 2 -21.63 -8.84 25.53
C ASN A 2 -21.44 -9.34 26.95
N LYS A 3 -21.46 -10.66 27.19
CA LYS A 3 -21.29 -11.25 28.55
C LYS A 3 -19.86 -11.06 29.08
N LEU A 4 -18.87 -11.07 28.24
CA LEU A 4 -17.47 -10.85 28.62
C LEU A 4 -17.21 -9.38 28.88
N TYR A 5 -17.67 -8.52 28.00
CA TYR A 5 -17.52 -7.07 28.12
C TYR A 5 -18.15 -6.53 29.41
N LYS A 6 -19.37 -7.02 29.82
CA LYS A 6 -19.97 -6.68 31.10
C LYS A 6 -19.12 -7.04 32.32
N LYS A 7 -18.20 -7.99 32.18
CA LYS A 7 -17.31 -8.39 33.28
C LYS A 7 -16.05 -7.51 33.34
N ASP A 8 -15.54 -7.10 32.20
CA ASP A 8 -14.29 -6.32 32.12
C ASP A 8 -14.19 -5.66 30.73
N THR A 9 -14.01 -4.34 30.70
CA THR A 9 -13.89 -3.52 29.49
C THR A 9 -12.68 -3.89 28.63
N LYS A 10 -11.66 -4.57 29.19
CA LYS A 10 -10.54 -5.12 28.39
C LYS A 10 -10.98 -6.06 27.26
N TYR A 11 -12.20 -6.59 27.33
CA TYR A 11 -12.78 -7.41 26.25
C TYR A 11 -13.47 -6.59 25.16
N SER A 12 -13.34 -5.26 25.15
CA SER A 12 -13.87 -4.38 24.10
C SER A 12 -13.34 -4.76 22.71
N SER A 13 -12.08 -5.17 22.60
CA SER A 13 -11.46 -5.63 21.35
C SER A 13 -12.16 -6.85 20.71
N LEU A 14 -12.90 -7.65 21.50
CA LEU A 14 -13.67 -8.76 20.95
C LEU A 14 -14.83 -8.33 20.05
N TYR A 15 -15.26 -7.06 20.13
CA TYR A 15 -16.28 -6.52 19.23
C TYR A 15 -15.77 -6.33 17.79
N GLU A 16 -14.46 -6.28 17.57
CA GLU A 16 -13.85 -6.26 16.23
C GLU A 16 -14.20 -7.52 15.41
N TYR A 17 -14.46 -8.64 16.10
CA TYR A 17 -14.86 -9.91 15.49
C TYR A 17 -16.37 -10.08 15.38
N VAL A 18 -17.15 -9.07 15.76
CA VAL A 18 -18.61 -9.11 15.64
C VAL A 18 -19.02 -8.62 14.24
N GLU A 19 -19.68 -9.49 13.52
CA GLU A 19 -20.26 -9.16 12.20
C GLU A 19 -21.58 -8.38 12.40
N PHE A 20 -21.49 -7.08 12.65
CA PHE A 20 -22.66 -6.25 12.95
C PHE A 20 -23.71 -6.26 11.82
N VAL A 21 -23.33 -6.48 10.56
CA VAL A 21 -24.25 -6.63 9.42
C VAL A 21 -25.23 -7.80 9.61
N ASN A 22 -24.82 -8.84 10.33
CA ASN A 22 -25.64 -10.02 10.63
C ASN A 22 -26.36 -9.92 11.99
N VAL A 23 -26.11 -8.88 12.77
CA VAL A 23 -26.74 -8.67 14.06
C VAL A 23 -28.15 -8.08 13.87
N GLY A 24 -29.20 -8.78 14.28
CA GLY A 24 -30.57 -8.30 14.20
C GLY A 24 -30.82 -7.09 15.09
N ALA A 25 -31.99 -6.43 14.92
CA ALA A 25 -32.34 -5.20 15.66
C ALA A 25 -32.26 -5.37 17.18
N GLU A 26 -32.70 -6.51 17.74
CA GLU A 26 -32.60 -6.79 19.17
C GLU A 26 -31.14 -6.95 19.65
N GLY A 27 -30.30 -7.58 18.83
CA GLY A 27 -28.86 -7.69 19.10
C GLY A 27 -28.16 -6.34 19.12
N MET A 28 -28.49 -5.46 18.16
CA MET A 28 -27.98 -4.08 18.12
C MET A 28 -28.46 -3.27 19.33
N LYS A 29 -29.73 -3.39 19.70
CA LYS A 29 -30.24 -2.73 20.91
C LYS A 29 -29.44 -3.16 22.14
N LYS A 30 -29.23 -4.47 22.33
CA LYS A 30 -28.40 -4.98 23.45
C LYS A 30 -26.95 -4.52 23.38
N PHE A 31 -26.37 -4.35 22.21
CA PHE A 31 -25.04 -3.80 22.06
C PHE A 31 -25.01 -2.34 22.52
N THR A 32 -25.90 -1.48 22.02
CA THR A 32 -25.95 -0.05 22.39
C THR A 32 -26.29 0.21 23.84
N GLU A 33 -27.00 -0.71 24.52
CA GLU A 33 -27.29 -0.62 25.95
C GLU A 33 -26.10 -0.99 26.85
N ILE A 34 -25.10 -1.70 26.32
CA ILE A 34 -24.02 -2.29 27.11
C ILE A 34 -22.65 -1.68 26.78
N PHE A 35 -22.42 -1.35 25.50
CA PHE A 35 -21.13 -0.93 25.04
C PHE A 35 -20.88 0.55 25.32
N ASP A 36 -19.76 0.86 25.97
CA ASP A 36 -19.34 2.25 26.21
C ASP A 36 -18.63 2.78 24.95
N PHE A 37 -19.10 3.91 24.43
CA PHE A 37 -18.52 4.54 23.24
C PHE A 37 -17.06 4.98 23.44
N SER A 38 -16.62 5.18 24.68
CA SER A 38 -15.21 5.46 24.97
C SER A 38 -14.28 4.29 24.64
N ASP A 39 -14.82 3.07 24.57
CA ASP A 39 -14.09 1.85 24.20
C ASP A 39 -14.17 1.56 22.68
N MET A 40 -14.79 2.45 21.89
CA MET A 40 -14.96 2.28 20.45
C MET A 40 -13.63 2.45 19.73
N ASN A 41 -13.21 1.40 19.04
CA ASN A 41 -12.09 1.49 18.11
C ASN A 41 -12.56 1.59 16.64
N ASN A 42 -11.62 1.90 15.76
CA ASN A 42 -11.88 2.12 14.36
C ASN A 42 -12.46 0.88 13.63
N SER A 43 -12.00 -0.32 13.98
CA SER A 43 -12.51 -1.59 13.40
C SER A 43 -13.95 -1.84 13.76
N THR A 44 -14.30 -1.70 15.04
CA THR A 44 -15.69 -1.85 15.53
C THR A 44 -16.60 -0.81 14.88
N TRP A 45 -16.15 0.46 14.81
CA TRP A 45 -16.91 1.54 14.17
C TRP A 45 -17.17 1.26 12.69
N LYS A 46 -16.15 0.88 11.93
CA LYS A 46 -16.30 0.53 10.51
C LYS A 46 -17.29 -0.62 10.28
N SER A 47 -17.26 -1.64 11.11
CA SER A 47 -18.20 -2.77 11.02
C SER A 47 -19.65 -2.33 11.28
N ILE A 48 -19.86 -1.35 12.16
CA ILE A 48 -21.19 -0.76 12.42
C ILE A 48 -21.64 0.12 11.25
N VAL A 49 -20.76 0.98 10.71
CA VAL A 49 -21.03 1.84 9.55
C VAL A 49 -21.41 0.99 8.35
N TYR A 50 -20.65 -0.07 8.06
CA TYR A 50 -20.95 -1.00 6.98
C TYR A 50 -22.37 -1.60 7.10
N ARG A 51 -22.82 -1.92 8.34
CA ARG A 51 -24.20 -2.35 8.58
C ARG A 51 -25.23 -1.27 8.19
N LEU A 52 -24.93 0.01 8.39
CA LEU A 52 -25.84 1.11 8.05
C LEU A 52 -25.93 1.35 6.53
N GLU A 53 -24.84 1.09 5.82
CA GLU A 53 -24.75 1.25 4.36
C GLU A 53 -25.39 0.09 3.59
N GLU A 54 -25.34 -1.13 4.15
CA GLU A 54 -25.95 -2.32 3.55
C GLU A 54 -27.35 -2.55 4.15
N PRO A 55 -28.44 -2.31 3.39
CA PRO A 55 -29.78 -2.60 3.89
C PRO A 55 -29.91 -4.09 4.24
N VAL A 56 -30.43 -4.37 5.44
CA VAL A 56 -30.66 -5.73 5.94
C VAL A 56 -31.54 -6.46 4.95
N LYS A 57 -30.95 -7.24 4.06
CA LYS A 57 -31.69 -8.18 3.21
C LYS A 57 -32.17 -9.33 4.07
N ALA A 58 -33.41 -9.21 4.56
CA ALA A 58 -34.06 -10.28 5.27
C ALA A 58 -33.94 -11.60 4.49
N GLY A 59 -33.33 -12.62 5.07
CA GLY A 59 -33.46 -14.01 4.64
C GLY A 59 -32.32 -14.65 3.85
N LYS A 60 -31.13 -14.04 3.73
CA LYS A 60 -29.95 -14.77 3.25
C LYS A 60 -28.91 -14.89 4.35
N ASN A 61 -28.74 -16.09 4.90
CA ASN A 61 -27.53 -16.46 5.64
C ASN A 61 -26.35 -16.34 4.67
N ARG A 62 -25.67 -15.19 4.69
CA ARG A 62 -24.37 -15.05 4.01
C ARG A 62 -23.40 -15.95 4.76
N SER A 63 -22.70 -16.81 4.03
CA SER A 63 -21.70 -17.67 4.65
C SER A 63 -20.61 -16.79 5.26
N ARG A 64 -20.07 -17.20 6.41
CA ARG A 64 -18.92 -16.58 7.05
C ARG A 64 -17.75 -16.33 6.06
N HIS A 65 -17.64 -17.19 5.05
CA HIS A 65 -16.66 -17.07 3.97
C HIS A 65 -16.89 -15.87 3.03
N GLU A 66 -18.15 -15.55 2.67
CA GLU A 66 -18.44 -14.37 1.83
C GLU A 66 -18.19 -13.06 2.58
N TYR A 67 -18.47 -13.04 3.88
CA TYR A 67 -18.20 -11.88 4.72
C TYR A 67 -16.70 -11.67 4.94
N LEU A 68 -15.95 -12.71 5.27
CA LEU A 68 -14.49 -12.65 5.41
C LEU A 68 -13.80 -12.22 4.11
N ASN A 69 -14.29 -12.67 2.96
CA ASN A 69 -13.78 -12.23 1.67
C ASN A 69 -14.07 -10.74 1.39
N LYS A 70 -15.19 -10.18 1.89
CA LYS A 70 -15.49 -8.73 1.77
C LYS A 70 -14.79 -7.87 2.84
N GLN A 71 -14.57 -8.38 4.06
CA GLN A 71 -13.81 -7.68 5.11
C GLN A 71 -12.29 -7.76 4.93
N GLN A 72 -11.83 -8.59 4.00
CA GLN A 72 -10.40 -8.72 3.72
C GLN A 72 -9.80 -7.44 3.09
N TYR A 73 -10.65 -6.52 2.61
CA TYR A 73 -10.21 -5.22 2.11
C TYR A 73 -10.32 -4.18 3.22
N LEU A 74 -9.20 -3.85 3.84
CA LEU A 74 -9.17 -2.83 4.90
C LEU A 74 -9.45 -1.44 4.32
N ILE A 75 -8.92 -1.13 3.15
CA ILE A 75 -9.07 0.19 2.51
C ILE A 75 -8.80 0.08 1.01
N GLU A 76 -9.61 0.76 0.21
CA GLU A 76 -9.33 1.07 -1.18
C GLU A 76 -8.85 2.52 -1.26
N ILE A 77 -7.65 2.72 -1.76
CA ILE A 77 -7.00 4.02 -1.89
C ILE A 77 -6.79 4.28 -3.38
N GLU A 78 -7.58 5.22 -3.89
CA GLU A 78 -7.51 5.70 -5.26
C GLU A 78 -6.66 6.96 -5.35
N ASN A 79 -6.01 7.18 -6.49
CA ASN A 79 -5.38 8.45 -6.79
C ASN A 79 -6.45 9.54 -6.93
N LYS A 80 -6.45 10.48 -5.98
CA LYS A 80 -7.36 11.62 -5.96
C LYS A 80 -6.58 12.93 -6.18
N GLU A 81 -6.97 13.99 -5.52
CA GLU A 81 -6.40 15.34 -5.70
C GLU A 81 -4.93 15.47 -5.26
N ASN A 82 -4.47 14.66 -4.34
CA ASN A 82 -3.08 14.65 -3.87
C ASN A 82 -2.34 13.42 -4.40
N GLU A 83 -1.35 13.63 -5.25
CA GLU A 83 -0.56 12.59 -5.92
C GLU A 83 0.18 11.65 -4.97
N PHE A 84 0.37 12.01 -3.70
CA PHE A 84 1.08 11.21 -2.69
C PHE A 84 0.20 10.85 -1.48
N ASP A 85 -1.12 10.80 -1.68
CA ASP A 85 -2.06 10.34 -0.66
C ASP A 85 -2.48 8.88 -0.93
N GLY A 86 -1.51 8.00 -0.93
CA GLY A 86 -1.65 6.59 -1.24
C GLY A 86 -1.51 5.66 -0.02
N ILE A 87 -1.17 4.40 -0.30
CA ILE A 87 -1.07 3.32 0.70
C ILE A 87 0.06 3.59 1.69
N PHE A 88 1.22 4.07 1.25
CA PHE A 88 2.32 4.36 2.15
C PHE A 88 1.99 5.51 3.09
N ASN A 89 1.42 6.62 2.57
CA ASN A 89 0.97 7.73 3.40
C ASN A 89 -0.10 7.28 4.41
N TYR A 90 -1.05 6.45 3.98
CA TYR A 90 -2.05 5.87 4.88
C TYR A 90 -1.40 5.02 5.99
N LEU A 91 -0.47 4.13 5.66
CA LEU A 91 0.20 3.26 6.63
C LEU A 91 1.11 4.05 7.57
N GLN A 92 1.77 5.12 7.12
CA GLN A 92 2.56 6.01 7.98
C GLN A 92 1.70 6.71 9.03
N ASN A 93 0.50 7.14 8.66
CA ASN A 93 -0.43 7.84 9.56
C ASN A 93 -1.15 6.90 10.53
N ASN A 94 -1.25 5.59 10.21
CA ASN A 94 -1.99 4.60 10.98
C ASN A 94 -1.14 3.44 11.52
N GLY A 95 0.16 3.46 11.29
CA GLY A 95 1.09 2.41 11.68
C GLY A 95 2.54 2.85 11.52
N ASN A 96 3.46 1.91 11.54
CA ASN A 96 4.88 2.17 11.31
C ASN A 96 5.35 1.34 10.11
N ILE A 97 5.71 2.00 9.00
CA ILE A 97 6.23 1.35 7.79
C ILE A 97 7.77 1.42 7.70
N ARG A 98 8.43 2.11 8.63
CA ARG A 98 9.87 2.41 8.51
C ARG A 98 10.78 1.19 8.45
N ASP A 99 10.47 0.13 9.17
CA ASP A 99 11.33 -1.06 9.25
C ASP A 99 11.09 -2.06 8.12
N GLU A 100 10.39 -1.64 7.08
CA GLU A 100 9.81 -2.50 6.04
C GLU A 100 10.33 -2.18 4.65
N VAL A 101 11.34 -1.28 4.55
CA VAL A 101 11.94 -0.91 3.26
C VAL A 101 13.36 -1.46 3.18
N THR A 102 13.62 -2.27 2.16
CA THR A 102 14.94 -2.85 1.86
C THR A 102 15.36 -2.53 0.43
N CYS A 103 16.66 -2.59 0.15
CA CYS A 103 17.21 -2.26 -1.17
C CYS A 103 18.41 -3.17 -1.52
N SER A 104 18.81 -3.20 -2.78
CA SER A 104 19.99 -3.93 -3.24
C SER A 104 21.28 -3.36 -2.67
N SER A 105 21.37 -2.04 -2.66
CA SER A 105 22.53 -1.29 -2.17
C SER A 105 22.14 0.15 -1.86
N ILE A 106 23.02 0.87 -1.17
CA ILE A 106 22.86 2.30 -0.91
C ILE A 106 24.16 2.99 -1.37
N ASN A 107 24.02 3.95 -2.28
CA ASN A 107 25.08 4.87 -2.65
C ASN A 107 24.92 6.19 -1.89
N VAL A 108 23.74 6.80 -2.01
CA VAL A 108 23.43 8.08 -1.37
C VAL A 108 21.99 8.09 -0.85
N GLY A 109 21.77 8.80 0.23
CA GLY A 109 20.46 8.98 0.87
C GLY A 109 20.05 7.80 1.73
N ASP A 110 18.82 7.85 2.17
CA ASP A 110 18.17 6.83 2.97
C ASP A 110 16.94 6.33 2.19
N GLN A 111 16.73 5.02 2.14
CA GLN A 111 15.58 4.44 1.45
C GLN A 111 14.23 4.95 1.97
N PHE A 112 14.17 5.42 3.21
CA PHE A 112 12.97 6.04 3.79
C PHE A 112 12.69 7.45 3.27
N ASN A 113 13.66 8.09 2.63
CA ASN A 113 13.45 9.38 1.96
C ASN A 113 12.36 9.30 0.89
N LEU A 114 12.21 8.12 0.26
CA LEU A 114 11.19 7.89 -0.76
C LEU A 114 9.76 8.03 -0.25
N LEU A 115 9.56 7.96 1.06
CA LEU A 115 8.26 8.09 1.72
C LEU A 115 8.07 9.46 2.38
N GLN A 116 8.97 10.42 2.14
CA GLN A 116 8.94 11.79 2.69
C GLN A 116 8.56 12.80 1.60
N TYR A 117 7.28 12.91 1.29
CA TYR A 117 6.78 13.63 0.11
C TYR A 117 6.95 15.15 0.13
N ASN A 118 7.15 15.76 1.31
CA ASN A 118 7.25 17.21 1.49
C ASN A 118 8.63 17.77 1.14
N ASN A 119 9.67 16.95 1.02
CA ASN A 119 11.02 17.38 0.69
C ASN A 119 11.42 16.95 -0.72
N LYS A 120 11.32 17.88 -1.67
CA LYS A 120 11.66 17.63 -3.08
C LYS A 120 13.15 17.43 -3.34
N GLN A 121 14.01 17.75 -2.37
CA GLN A 121 15.46 17.56 -2.48
C GLN A 121 15.94 16.24 -1.86
N ASN A 122 15.09 15.57 -1.07
CA ASN A 122 15.41 14.23 -0.61
C ASN A 122 15.45 13.27 -1.78
N TYR A 123 16.26 12.25 -1.68
CA TYR A 123 16.34 11.18 -2.65
C TYR A 123 16.97 9.93 -2.03
N PHE A 124 16.85 8.86 -2.77
CA PHE A 124 17.51 7.60 -2.53
C PHE A 124 18.17 7.15 -3.83
N GLN A 125 19.41 6.70 -3.75
CA GLN A 125 20.18 6.19 -4.89
C GLN A 125 20.91 4.89 -4.51
N THR A 126 20.76 3.87 -5.33
CA THR A 126 21.57 2.65 -5.24
C THR A 126 22.98 2.87 -5.80
N GLN A 127 23.90 1.95 -5.56
CA GLN A 127 25.14 1.91 -6.31
C GLN A 127 24.84 1.61 -7.81
N ASP A 128 25.78 1.98 -8.67
CA ASP A 128 25.69 1.66 -10.10
C ASP A 128 25.94 0.17 -10.34
N GLU A 129 24.88 -0.58 -10.27
CA GLU A 129 24.87 -2.04 -10.46
C GLU A 129 23.63 -2.51 -11.23
N THR A 130 23.81 -3.50 -12.08
CA THR A 130 22.67 -4.06 -12.82
C THR A 130 21.65 -4.70 -11.90
N ASN A 131 20.36 -4.50 -12.23
CA ASN A 131 19.23 -5.00 -11.45
C ASN A 131 19.09 -4.39 -10.06
N SER A 132 19.53 -3.17 -9.86
CA SER A 132 19.24 -2.38 -8.65
C SER A 132 17.76 -2.38 -8.30
N TRP A 133 17.43 -2.45 -7.02
CA TRP A 133 16.04 -2.53 -6.58
C TRP A 133 15.81 -1.89 -5.23
N ILE A 134 14.54 -1.52 -4.99
CA ILE A 134 13.98 -1.20 -3.69
C ILE A 134 12.70 -2.00 -3.48
N CYS A 135 12.51 -2.54 -2.26
CA CYS A 135 11.44 -3.44 -1.87
C CYS A 135 10.75 -2.96 -0.60
N PHE A 136 9.44 -3.00 -0.61
CA PHE A 136 8.55 -2.64 0.49
C PHE A 136 7.87 -3.90 1.02
N GLU A 137 7.98 -4.15 2.33
CA GLU A 137 7.33 -5.26 3.03
C GLU A 137 6.08 -4.75 3.76
N PHE A 138 4.97 -5.48 3.67
CA PHE A 138 3.72 -5.23 4.39
C PHE A 138 3.49 -6.32 5.44
N LYS A 139 4.14 -6.18 6.63
CA LYS A 139 4.19 -7.23 7.67
C LYS A 139 2.82 -7.74 8.13
N ASN A 140 1.89 -6.84 8.38
CA ASN A 140 0.57 -7.16 8.92
C ASN A 140 -0.54 -7.07 7.87
N HIS A 141 -0.16 -6.80 6.61
CA HIS A 141 -1.07 -6.53 5.52
C HIS A 141 -0.60 -7.24 4.25
N ALA A 142 -1.46 -7.25 3.27
CA ALA A 142 -1.09 -7.49 1.89
C ALA A 142 -1.73 -6.41 1.02
N VAL A 143 -1.14 -6.11 -0.11
CA VAL A 143 -1.59 -5.06 -1.02
C VAL A 143 -1.96 -5.65 -2.36
N ILE A 144 -3.12 -5.27 -2.88
CA ILE A 144 -3.50 -5.46 -4.28
C ILE A 144 -3.29 -4.11 -4.97
N PRO A 145 -2.16 -3.89 -5.66
CA PRO A 145 -1.86 -2.60 -6.24
C PRO A 145 -2.67 -2.37 -7.52
N SER A 146 -3.22 -1.17 -7.68
CA SER A 146 -3.90 -0.71 -8.91
C SER A 146 -3.05 0.27 -9.72
N GLY A 147 -2.02 0.85 -9.10
CA GLY A 147 -1.09 1.77 -9.72
C GLY A 147 -0.04 2.25 -8.74
N TYR A 148 0.97 2.94 -9.27
CA TYR A 148 2.02 3.56 -8.47
C TYR A 148 2.45 4.89 -9.09
N ILE A 149 2.94 5.81 -8.26
CA ILE A 149 3.52 7.08 -8.67
C ILE A 149 5.00 7.07 -8.31
N ILE A 150 5.82 7.59 -9.21
CA ILE A 150 7.22 7.91 -8.95
C ILE A 150 7.44 9.40 -9.20
N ARG A 151 8.22 10.03 -8.32
CA ARG A 151 8.84 11.33 -8.56
C ARG A 151 10.32 11.13 -8.81
N SER A 152 10.82 11.63 -9.95
CA SER A 152 12.26 11.66 -10.23
C SER A 152 12.99 12.62 -9.29
N TYR A 153 14.30 12.48 -9.17
CA TYR A 153 15.13 13.44 -8.45
C TYR A 153 15.07 14.84 -9.08
N CYS A 154 15.33 15.90 -8.31
CA CYS A 154 15.05 17.27 -8.74
C CYS A 154 16.02 17.82 -9.76
N ASP A 155 17.22 17.28 -9.92
CA ASP A 155 18.22 17.74 -10.89
C ASP A 155 17.95 17.16 -12.28
N GLU A 156 18.13 17.99 -13.31
CA GLU A 156 17.73 17.67 -14.69
C GLU A 156 18.57 16.56 -15.35
N ASN A 157 19.85 16.46 -15.05
CA ASN A 157 20.80 15.58 -15.73
C ASN A 157 21.30 14.47 -14.81
N GLU A 158 20.36 13.70 -14.24
CA GLU A 158 20.67 12.67 -13.27
C GLU A 158 20.15 11.29 -13.71
N SER A 159 20.42 10.28 -12.91
CA SER A 159 20.10 8.87 -13.14
C SER A 159 18.59 8.56 -13.07
N HIS A 160 17.76 9.34 -13.76
CA HIS A 160 16.32 9.15 -13.76
C HIS A 160 15.94 7.76 -14.29
N PRO A 161 14.92 7.08 -13.69
CA PRO A 161 14.49 5.76 -14.13
C PRO A 161 14.05 5.76 -15.59
N LYS A 162 14.53 4.76 -16.38
CA LYS A 162 14.27 4.60 -17.81
C LYS A 162 13.66 3.25 -18.14
N THR A 163 14.19 2.20 -17.52
CA THR A 163 13.76 0.82 -17.81
C THR A 163 13.70 0.03 -16.52
N TRP A 164 12.48 -0.31 -16.08
CA TRP A 164 12.26 -1.00 -14.81
C TRP A 164 11.04 -1.92 -14.86
N LYS A 165 10.91 -2.75 -13.85
CA LYS A 165 9.70 -3.52 -13.53
C LYS A 165 9.19 -3.17 -12.14
N PHE A 166 7.87 -3.12 -12.01
CA PHE A 166 7.17 -3.19 -10.74
C PHE A 166 6.70 -4.62 -10.53
N VAL A 167 7.12 -5.24 -9.44
CA VAL A 167 6.89 -6.67 -9.19
C VAL A 167 6.35 -6.91 -7.80
N GLY A 168 5.55 -7.98 -7.63
CA GLY A 168 4.98 -8.40 -6.36
C GLY A 168 5.41 -9.81 -5.97
N SER A 169 5.53 -10.09 -4.67
CA SER A 169 5.87 -11.40 -4.12
C SER A 169 5.19 -11.64 -2.78
N ASN A 170 5.07 -12.93 -2.39
CA ASN A 170 4.64 -13.35 -1.06
C ASN A 170 5.72 -14.14 -0.30
N ASP A 171 6.85 -14.46 -0.94
CA ASP A 171 7.90 -15.34 -0.43
C ASP A 171 9.33 -14.82 -0.68
N LEU A 172 9.49 -13.66 -1.33
CA LEU A 172 10.77 -13.06 -1.78
C LEU A 172 11.55 -13.90 -2.80
N GLN A 173 11.01 -15.05 -3.23
CA GLN A 173 11.64 -15.95 -4.19
C GLN A 173 10.96 -15.87 -5.56
N SER A 174 9.63 -15.98 -5.55
CA SER A 174 8.79 -15.92 -6.75
C SER A 174 8.21 -14.53 -6.92
N TRP A 175 8.45 -13.90 -8.08
CA TRP A 175 8.05 -12.53 -8.37
C TRP A 175 7.11 -12.46 -9.56
N ALA A 176 5.90 -11.97 -9.35
CA ALA A 176 4.96 -11.63 -10.41
C ALA A 176 5.31 -10.24 -10.98
N THR A 177 5.38 -10.10 -12.29
CA THR A 177 5.54 -8.79 -12.94
C THR A 177 4.17 -8.11 -13.02
N LEU A 178 4.00 -7.00 -12.33
CA LEU A 178 2.76 -6.22 -12.29
C LEU A 178 2.75 -5.13 -13.36
N ASP A 179 3.91 -4.52 -13.61
CA ASP A 179 4.11 -3.54 -14.68
C ASP A 179 5.54 -3.61 -15.19
N SER A 180 5.75 -3.19 -16.45
CA SER A 180 7.06 -3.18 -17.10
C SER A 180 7.21 -1.95 -17.98
N GLN A 181 8.17 -1.10 -17.67
CA GLN A 181 8.51 0.10 -18.41
C GLN A 181 9.83 -0.08 -19.14
N THR A 182 9.86 0.28 -20.42
CA THR A 182 11.04 0.15 -21.28
C THR A 182 11.26 1.46 -22.04
N ASN A 183 12.44 2.07 -21.85
CA ASN A 183 12.80 3.36 -22.46
C ASN A 183 11.72 4.43 -22.19
N ASN A 184 11.14 4.43 -21.00
CA ASN A 184 10.06 5.35 -20.61
C ASN A 184 10.65 6.72 -20.26
N ASP A 185 10.17 7.76 -20.89
CA ASP A 185 10.65 9.15 -20.74
C ASP A 185 9.80 9.99 -19.77
N SER A 186 8.72 9.45 -19.21
CA SER A 186 7.83 10.18 -18.30
C SER A 186 8.53 10.71 -17.07
N LEU A 187 9.63 10.07 -16.65
CA LEU A 187 10.46 10.47 -15.51
C LEU A 187 11.77 11.15 -15.93
N ARG A 188 12.01 11.39 -17.22
CA ARG A 188 13.21 12.05 -17.71
C ARG A 188 13.18 13.53 -17.37
N GLY A 189 14.12 13.98 -16.56
CA GLY A 189 14.22 15.37 -16.07
C GLY A 189 13.87 15.54 -14.58
N GLY A 190 14.19 16.71 -14.06
CA GLY A 190 14.12 16.99 -12.62
C GLY A 190 12.70 17.09 -12.09
N GLY A 191 12.42 16.37 -11.01
CA GLY A 191 11.18 16.46 -10.24
C GLY A 191 9.92 16.05 -11.00
N ARG A 192 10.04 15.26 -12.07
CA ARG A 192 8.91 14.73 -12.83
C ARG A 192 8.11 13.76 -11.97
N VAL A 193 6.80 13.89 -12.01
CA VAL A 193 5.86 13.00 -11.33
C VAL A 193 5.01 12.29 -12.38
N HIS A 194 4.91 10.97 -12.28
CA HIS A 194 4.07 10.21 -13.20
C HIS A 194 3.38 9.03 -12.52
N LEU A 195 2.10 8.84 -12.84
CA LEU A 195 1.28 7.70 -12.42
C LEU A 195 1.38 6.58 -13.44
N PHE A 196 1.72 5.39 -12.98
CA PHE A 196 1.78 4.15 -13.76
C PHE A 196 0.62 3.25 -13.34
N PRO A 197 -0.46 3.16 -14.12
CA PRO A 197 -1.58 2.28 -13.81
C PRO A 197 -1.19 0.81 -14.05
N ILE A 198 -1.61 -0.07 -13.17
CA ILE A 198 -1.47 -1.52 -13.33
C ILE A 198 -2.74 -2.03 -14.03
N SER A 199 -2.61 -2.40 -15.30
CA SER A 199 -3.72 -2.85 -16.13
C SER A 199 -3.33 -4.09 -16.96
N GLY A 200 -4.29 -4.97 -17.22
CA GLY A 200 -4.10 -6.07 -18.18
C GLY A 200 -3.24 -7.24 -17.71
N ASN A 201 -2.90 -7.32 -16.43
CA ASN A 201 -2.09 -8.40 -15.87
C ASN A 201 -2.98 -9.45 -15.17
N GLU A 202 -2.69 -10.74 -15.34
CA GLU A 202 -3.38 -11.84 -14.65
C GLU A 202 -3.22 -11.78 -13.13
N ASP A 203 -2.16 -11.13 -12.64
CA ASP A 203 -1.84 -11.00 -11.24
C ASP A 203 -2.37 -9.70 -10.60
N LYS A 204 -3.03 -8.82 -11.38
CA LYS A 204 -3.50 -7.49 -10.91
C LYS A 204 -4.44 -7.52 -9.70
N ASP A 205 -5.19 -8.61 -9.52
CA ASP A 205 -6.13 -8.78 -8.41
C ASP A 205 -5.59 -9.68 -7.29
N LYS A 206 -4.30 -10.07 -7.35
CA LYS A 206 -3.64 -10.87 -6.32
C LYS A 206 -3.04 -9.99 -5.23
N PRO A 207 -3.17 -10.38 -3.96
CA PRO A 207 -2.51 -9.68 -2.85
C PRO A 207 -1.02 -10.06 -2.75
N PHE A 208 -0.19 -9.06 -2.43
CA PHE A 208 1.24 -9.21 -2.24
C PHE A 208 1.69 -8.66 -0.89
N LYS A 209 2.57 -9.38 -0.22
CA LYS A 209 3.28 -8.93 0.99
C LYS A 209 4.48 -8.07 0.69
N TYR A 210 5.06 -8.24 -0.49
CA TYR A 210 6.25 -7.53 -0.95
C TYR A 210 5.98 -6.91 -2.31
N LEU A 211 6.26 -5.62 -2.43
CA LEU A 211 6.25 -4.90 -3.70
C LEU A 211 7.63 -4.30 -3.95
N ARG A 212 8.11 -4.38 -5.19
CA ARG A 212 9.47 -3.98 -5.54
C ARG A 212 9.51 -3.22 -6.85
N ILE A 213 10.26 -2.11 -6.89
CA ILE A 213 10.77 -1.52 -8.11
C ILE A 213 12.15 -2.11 -8.38
N ARG A 214 12.35 -2.68 -9.56
CA ARG A 214 13.62 -3.25 -10.00
C ARG A 214 14.02 -2.65 -11.34
N GLN A 215 15.14 -1.98 -11.39
CA GLN A 215 15.73 -1.48 -12.64
C GLN A 215 16.22 -2.66 -13.47
N THR A 216 15.80 -2.76 -14.72
CA THR A 216 16.10 -3.89 -15.61
C THR A 216 16.88 -3.49 -16.87
N GLY A 217 17.18 -2.19 -16.99
CA GLY A 217 18.01 -1.60 -18.03
C GLY A 217 18.70 -0.35 -17.51
N SER A 218 19.40 0.38 -18.40
CA SER A 218 20.04 1.65 -18.03
C SER A 218 19.02 2.71 -17.61
N ASN A 219 19.48 3.70 -16.85
CA ASN A 219 18.75 4.94 -16.56
C ASN A 219 18.97 6.00 -17.65
N TRP A 220 18.53 7.25 -17.42
CA TRP A 220 18.69 8.35 -18.40
C TRP A 220 20.00 9.12 -18.25
N TYR A 221 20.84 8.76 -17.26
CA TYR A 221 22.15 9.41 -17.12
C TYR A 221 23.11 8.93 -18.21
N GLU A 222 23.70 9.86 -18.94
CA GLU A 222 24.65 9.61 -20.02
C GLU A 222 25.90 10.46 -19.78
N TYR A 223 26.97 9.82 -19.37
CA TYR A 223 28.28 10.45 -19.21
C TYR A 223 29.34 9.62 -19.92
N GLU A 224 30.18 10.27 -20.74
CA GLU A 224 31.27 9.62 -21.51
C GLU A 224 30.84 8.38 -22.28
N ASN A 225 29.63 8.36 -22.85
CA ASN A 225 29.02 7.22 -23.57
C ASN A 225 28.83 5.97 -22.68
N GLY A 226 28.88 6.09 -21.38
CA GLY A 226 28.56 5.03 -20.43
C GLY A 226 27.05 4.80 -20.28
N SER A 227 26.67 3.59 -19.87
CA SER A 227 25.30 3.27 -19.42
C SER A 227 25.34 3.03 -17.93
N TYR A 228 24.47 3.69 -17.19
CA TYR A 228 24.38 3.61 -15.74
C TYR A 228 23.11 2.87 -15.31
N TYR A 229 23.19 2.13 -14.22
CA TYR A 229 22.16 1.17 -13.78
C TYR A 229 21.71 1.41 -12.34
N ASP A 230 22.16 2.49 -11.70
CA ASP A 230 21.69 2.90 -10.41
C ASP A 230 20.22 3.35 -10.46
N LEU A 231 19.48 3.03 -9.41
CA LEU A 231 18.10 3.44 -9.24
C LEU A 231 18.06 4.69 -8.36
N LEU A 232 17.73 5.83 -8.98
CA LEU A 232 17.62 7.14 -8.33
C LEU A 232 16.19 7.65 -8.37
N MET A 233 15.59 7.92 -7.21
CA MET A 233 14.25 8.47 -7.09
C MET A 233 14.13 9.44 -5.91
N ASN A 234 13.23 10.41 -6.02
CA ASN A 234 12.85 11.28 -4.90
C ASN A 234 11.75 10.65 -4.04
N SER A 235 10.68 10.15 -4.67
CA SER A 235 9.53 9.62 -3.95
C SER A 235 8.81 8.53 -4.74
N ILE A 236 8.13 7.65 -4.00
CA ILE A 236 7.22 6.66 -4.54
C ILE A 236 5.96 6.56 -3.68
N GLU A 237 4.81 6.35 -4.31
CA GLU A 237 3.55 6.04 -3.64
C GLU A 237 2.81 4.93 -4.41
N ILE A 238 1.95 4.19 -3.73
CA ILE A 238 1.19 3.06 -4.30
C ILE A 238 -0.29 3.26 -4.03
N TYR A 239 -1.12 2.89 -5.00
CA TYR A 239 -2.57 2.91 -4.90
C TYR A 239 -3.13 1.50 -5.05
N GLY A 240 -4.32 1.27 -4.51
CA GLY A 240 -5.01 0.00 -4.56
C GLY A 240 -5.70 -0.36 -3.26
N ARG A 241 -5.78 -1.65 -2.99
CA ARG A 241 -6.49 -2.18 -1.82
C ARG A 241 -5.50 -2.75 -0.82
N VAL A 242 -5.67 -2.41 0.45
CA VAL A 242 -4.94 -3.00 1.60
C VAL A 242 -5.84 -4.06 2.24
N ILE A 243 -5.28 -5.25 2.48
CA ILE A 243 -5.96 -6.41 3.06
C ILE A 243 -5.37 -6.72 4.42
#